data_57040785b04d663e1420cfa1286ed3f8
#
_entry.id   57040785b04d663e1420cfa1286ed3f8
#
_cell.length_a   1.000
_cell.length_b   1.000
_cell.length_c   1.000
_cell.angle_alpha   90.00
_cell.angle_beta   90.00
_cell.angle_gamma   90.00
#
_symmetry.space_group_name_H-M   'P 1'
#
loop_
_entity.id
_entity.type
_entity.pdbx_description
1 polymer ?
#
loop_
_entity_poly.entity_id
_entity_poly.type
_entity_poly.pdbx_seq_one_letter_code
_entity_poly.pdbx_strand_id
1 'polypeptide(L)'
;MKAANCLYKYIWLAMTLFPLANVGLFICNGNFTFTVYGWYFILQQLAICMVVALAEELFFRGLLIREMVFGFEIRPMIASVVVSIAFGVMHLLNVNSYATWNYAILQSICAFAVSINLSAIFIKSKSLLWCVAVHGLINMTSVGLEFNNERFVLGNIEYVIFLLVSFIYLIYGVKMLNDDVMEGR
;
A
#
# COMPACT_ATOMS: atom_id res chain seq x y z
N MET A 1 -2.86 -22.44 -15.87
CA MET A 1 -4.14 -22.01 -15.27
C MET A 1 -4.11 -21.91 -13.75
N LYS A 2 -3.55 -22.86 -12.97
CA LYS A 2 -3.55 -22.79 -11.48
C LYS A 2 -2.74 -21.60 -10.93
N ALA A 3 -1.56 -21.30 -11.47
CA ALA A 3 -0.71 -20.19 -11.01
C ALA A 3 -1.36 -18.81 -11.25
N ALA A 4 -1.99 -18.60 -12.40
CA ALA A 4 -2.69 -17.35 -12.68
C ALA A 4 -3.85 -17.12 -11.70
N ASN A 5 -4.64 -18.16 -11.40
CA ASN A 5 -5.73 -18.06 -10.44
C ASN A 5 -5.26 -17.76 -9.02
N CYS A 6 -4.05 -18.21 -8.65
CA CYS A 6 -3.45 -17.89 -7.35
C CYS A 6 -3.05 -16.42 -7.28
N LEU A 7 -2.39 -15.89 -8.31
CA LEU A 7 -1.99 -14.48 -8.38
C LEU A 7 -3.19 -13.53 -8.27
N TYR A 8 -4.28 -13.81 -9.00
CA TYR A 8 -5.49 -12.98 -8.93
C TYR A 8 -6.11 -12.94 -7.53
N LYS A 9 -6.08 -14.05 -6.78
CA LYS A 9 -6.56 -14.06 -5.39
C LYS A 9 -5.76 -13.12 -4.50
N TYR A 10 -4.43 -13.07 -4.66
CA TYR A 10 -3.57 -12.16 -3.91
C TYR A 10 -3.82 -10.69 -4.28
N ILE A 11 -4.00 -10.40 -5.57
CA ILE A 11 -4.35 -9.05 -6.04
C ILE A 11 -5.69 -8.61 -5.47
N TRP A 12 -6.72 -9.46 -5.55
CA TRP A 12 -8.05 -9.16 -4.99
C TRP A 12 -7.99 -8.92 -3.48
N LEU A 13 -7.24 -9.73 -2.73
CA LEU A 13 -7.07 -9.52 -1.31
C LEU A 13 -6.38 -8.18 -1.01
N ALA A 14 -5.34 -7.85 -1.79
CA ALA A 14 -4.64 -6.58 -1.65
C ALA A 14 -5.55 -5.39 -1.98
N MET A 15 -6.43 -5.50 -2.97
CA MET A 15 -7.39 -4.45 -3.33
C MET A 15 -8.52 -4.28 -2.31
N THR A 16 -8.75 -5.23 -1.41
CA THR A 16 -9.91 -5.18 -0.52
C THR A 16 -9.55 -4.90 0.94
N LEU A 17 -8.49 -5.48 1.45
CA LEU A 17 -8.27 -5.53 2.90
C LEU A 17 -7.96 -4.15 3.51
N PHE A 18 -6.97 -3.40 2.98
CA PHE A 18 -6.66 -2.05 3.44
C PHE A 18 -7.79 -1.05 3.14
N PRO A 19 -8.35 -1.02 1.92
CA PRO A 19 -9.50 -0.18 1.63
C PRO A 19 -10.68 -0.43 2.55
N LEU A 20 -11.02 -1.69 2.85
CA LEU A 20 -12.09 -2.01 3.79
C LEU A 20 -11.76 -1.56 5.22
N ALA A 21 -10.50 -1.69 5.67
CA ALA A 21 -10.09 -1.18 6.97
C ALA A 21 -10.23 0.34 7.04
N ASN A 22 -9.76 1.08 6.02
CA ASN A 22 -9.88 2.52 5.96
C ASN A 22 -11.35 2.97 5.97
N VAL A 23 -12.19 2.38 5.12
CA VAL A 23 -13.62 2.70 5.04
C VAL A 23 -14.34 2.33 6.34
N GLY A 24 -14.02 1.17 6.92
CA GLY A 24 -14.60 0.73 8.19
C GLY A 24 -14.27 1.69 9.32
N LEU A 25 -13.03 2.13 9.44
CA LEU A 25 -12.60 3.11 10.45
C LEU A 25 -13.25 4.48 10.22
N PHE A 26 -13.38 4.91 8.98
CA PHE A 26 -14.08 6.15 8.62
C PHE A 26 -15.55 6.10 9.09
N ILE A 27 -16.24 4.97 8.89
CA ILE A 27 -17.63 4.79 9.34
C ILE A 27 -17.71 4.76 10.88
N CYS A 28 -16.81 4.03 11.55
CA CYS A 28 -16.82 3.86 13.00
C CYS A 28 -16.55 5.18 13.75
N ASN A 29 -15.72 6.07 13.20
CA ASN A 29 -15.41 7.36 13.81
C ASN A 29 -16.55 8.39 13.70
N GLY A 30 -17.69 8.03 13.13
CA GLY A 30 -18.91 8.86 13.12
C GLY A 30 -18.80 10.16 12.30
N ASN A 31 -17.67 10.40 11.64
CA ASN A 31 -17.40 11.62 10.88
C ASN A 31 -18.03 11.58 9.47
N PHE A 32 -19.20 10.96 9.35
CA PHE A 32 -20.00 10.96 8.13
C PHE A 32 -20.68 12.31 7.91
N THR A 33 -19.98 13.41 8.14
CA THR A 33 -20.35 14.64 7.50
C THR A 33 -19.84 14.55 6.06
N PHE A 34 -20.67 14.05 5.17
CA PHE A 34 -20.62 14.42 3.77
C PHE A 34 -20.85 15.95 3.71
N THR A 35 -19.88 16.71 4.18
CA THR A 35 -19.76 18.09 3.76
C THR A 35 -19.63 17.98 2.27
N VAL A 36 -20.58 18.55 1.55
CA VAL A 36 -20.68 18.54 0.10
C VAL A 36 -19.48 19.29 -0.46
N TYR A 37 -18.31 18.67 -0.35
CA TYR A 37 -17.19 19.00 -1.22
C TYR A 37 -17.70 18.62 -2.61
N GLY A 38 -17.85 19.60 -3.48
CA GLY A 38 -18.44 19.37 -4.78
C GLY A 38 -17.70 18.22 -5.49
N TRP A 39 -18.37 17.50 -6.38
CA TRP A 39 -17.81 16.39 -7.18
C TRP A 39 -16.43 16.70 -7.77
N TYR A 40 -16.17 17.97 -8.08
CA TYR A 40 -14.87 18.43 -8.55
C TYR A 40 -13.74 18.15 -7.56
N PHE A 41 -13.96 18.39 -6.27
CA PHE A 41 -12.96 18.14 -5.23
C PHE A 41 -12.67 16.63 -5.09
N ILE A 42 -13.71 15.79 -5.10
CA ILE A 42 -13.53 14.32 -5.06
C ILE A 42 -12.72 13.86 -6.27
N LEU A 43 -13.07 14.31 -7.48
CA LEU A 43 -12.33 13.97 -8.69
C LEU A 43 -10.88 14.45 -8.65
N GLN A 44 -10.63 15.63 -8.09
CA GLN A 44 -9.27 16.15 -7.91
C GLN A 44 -8.45 15.25 -6.96
N GLN A 45 -9.01 14.85 -5.83
CA GLN A 45 -8.32 13.97 -4.88
C GLN A 45 -8.07 12.58 -5.48
N LEU A 46 -9.03 12.03 -6.19
CA LEU A 46 -8.85 10.76 -6.91
C LEU A 46 -7.68 10.87 -7.92
N ALA A 47 -7.64 11.96 -8.69
CA ALA A 47 -6.57 12.19 -9.65
C ALA A 47 -5.20 12.30 -8.96
N ILE A 48 -5.10 13.06 -7.86
CA ILE A 48 -3.87 13.20 -7.08
C ILE A 48 -3.41 11.85 -6.55
N CYS A 49 -4.29 11.07 -5.90
CA CYS A 49 -3.95 9.74 -5.38
C CYS A 49 -3.41 8.80 -6.47
N MET A 50 -4.02 8.82 -7.65
CA MET A 50 -3.57 8.00 -8.77
C MET A 50 -2.23 8.47 -9.35
N VAL A 51 -2.00 9.78 -9.46
CA VAL A 51 -0.73 10.34 -9.94
C VAL A 51 0.41 10.03 -8.97
N VAL A 52 0.17 10.19 -7.65
CA VAL A 52 1.15 9.85 -6.62
C VAL A 52 1.46 8.35 -6.67
N ALA A 53 0.44 7.49 -6.68
CA ALA A 53 0.65 6.05 -6.79
C ALA A 53 1.43 5.68 -8.05
N LEU A 54 1.11 6.28 -9.20
CA LEU A 54 1.83 6.05 -10.45
C LEU A 54 3.31 6.45 -10.34
N ALA A 55 3.60 7.64 -9.81
CA ALA A 55 4.98 8.13 -9.66
C ALA A 55 5.80 7.24 -8.73
N GLU A 56 5.23 6.85 -7.59
CA GLU A 56 5.90 5.97 -6.63
C GLU A 56 6.10 4.56 -7.19
N GLU A 57 5.09 3.98 -7.84
CA GLU A 57 5.22 2.64 -8.43
C GLU A 57 6.19 2.61 -9.61
N LEU A 58 6.25 3.65 -10.44
CA LEU A 58 7.27 3.78 -11.49
C LEU A 58 8.68 3.76 -10.90
N PHE A 59 8.92 4.49 -9.80
CA PHE A 59 10.22 4.53 -9.17
C PHE A 59 10.56 3.23 -8.45
N PHE A 60 9.69 2.77 -7.54
CA PHE A 60 10.01 1.62 -6.68
C PHE A 60 9.91 0.28 -7.41
N ARG A 61 8.91 0.07 -8.27
CA ARG A 61 8.71 -1.22 -8.97
C ARG A 61 9.23 -1.16 -10.40
N GLY A 62 8.91 -0.08 -11.11
CA GLY A 62 9.34 0.09 -12.50
C GLY A 62 10.85 0.27 -12.66
N LEU A 63 11.52 0.89 -11.67
CA LEU A 63 12.96 1.08 -11.69
C LEU A 63 13.67 0.16 -10.69
N LEU A 64 13.50 0.37 -9.37
CA LEU A 64 14.34 -0.32 -8.37
C LEU A 64 14.14 -1.83 -8.36
N ILE A 65 12.91 -2.34 -8.20
CA ILE A 65 12.65 -3.79 -8.19
C ILE A 65 13.02 -4.41 -9.54
N ARG A 66 12.68 -3.74 -10.63
CA ARG A 66 13.00 -4.22 -11.97
C ARG A 66 14.50 -4.42 -12.16
N GLU A 67 15.31 -3.39 -11.86
CA GLU A 67 16.76 -3.47 -12.03
C GLU A 67 17.39 -4.45 -11.04
N MET A 68 16.97 -4.46 -9.77
CA MET A 68 17.53 -5.39 -8.79
C MET A 68 17.24 -6.85 -9.14
N VAL A 69 16.00 -7.19 -9.53
CA VAL A 69 15.60 -8.59 -9.75
C VAL A 69 15.95 -9.06 -11.15
N PHE A 70 15.66 -8.26 -12.18
CA PHE A 70 15.81 -8.70 -13.58
C PHE A 70 17.08 -8.18 -14.25
N GLY A 71 17.70 -7.10 -13.74
CA GLY A 71 18.97 -6.57 -14.23
C GLY A 71 20.16 -7.16 -13.49
N PHE A 72 20.18 -7.11 -12.15
CA PHE A 72 21.28 -7.60 -11.31
C PHE A 72 21.06 -9.00 -10.74
N GLU A 73 19.96 -9.67 -11.09
CA GLU A 73 19.62 -11.03 -10.65
C GLU A 73 19.62 -11.22 -9.11
N ILE A 74 19.32 -10.13 -8.37
CA ILE A 74 19.21 -10.19 -6.92
C ILE A 74 17.96 -11.02 -6.56
N ARG A 75 18.08 -11.84 -5.53
CA ARG A 75 16.97 -12.67 -5.05
C ARG A 75 15.73 -11.81 -4.80
N PRO A 76 14.55 -12.17 -5.33
CA PRO A 76 13.30 -11.42 -5.21
C PRO A 76 12.98 -10.97 -3.79
N MET A 77 13.17 -11.85 -2.80
CA MET A 77 12.94 -11.54 -1.39
C MET A 77 13.86 -10.41 -0.90
N ILE A 78 15.16 -10.47 -1.21
CA ILE A 78 16.14 -9.46 -0.77
C ILE A 78 15.80 -8.11 -1.40
N ALA A 79 15.59 -8.08 -2.71
CA ALA A 79 15.21 -6.86 -3.43
C ALA A 79 13.93 -6.25 -2.86
N SER A 80 12.90 -7.07 -2.61
CA SER A 80 11.64 -6.63 -2.05
C SER A 80 11.80 -6.03 -0.65
N VAL A 81 12.60 -6.66 0.22
CA VAL A 81 12.85 -6.14 1.58
C VAL A 81 13.58 -4.80 1.53
N VAL A 82 14.67 -4.70 0.76
CA VAL A 82 15.47 -3.48 0.64
C VAL A 82 14.63 -2.32 0.12
N VAL A 83 13.89 -2.54 -0.97
CA VAL A 83 13.04 -1.50 -1.57
C VAL A 83 11.89 -1.12 -0.64
N SER A 84 11.33 -2.08 0.11
CA SER A 84 10.24 -1.80 1.04
C SER A 84 10.71 -1.05 2.29
N ILE A 85 11.94 -1.26 2.76
CA ILE A 85 12.55 -0.44 3.81
C ILE A 85 12.65 1.01 3.33
N ALA A 86 13.19 1.23 2.13
CA ALA A 86 13.30 2.57 1.56
C ALA A 86 11.93 3.24 1.42
N PHE A 87 10.93 2.52 0.93
CA PHE A 87 9.56 2.99 0.79
C PHE A 87 8.93 3.37 2.14
N GLY A 88 9.08 2.52 3.16
CA GLY A 88 8.59 2.80 4.52
C GLY A 88 9.27 4.01 5.14
N VAL A 89 10.60 4.11 5.03
CA VAL A 89 11.37 5.24 5.57
C VAL A 89 10.97 6.57 4.94
N MET A 90 10.70 6.59 3.64
CA MET A 90 10.20 7.81 2.97
C MET A 90 8.89 8.33 3.57
N HIS A 91 8.03 7.46 4.08
CA HIS A 91 6.77 7.86 4.72
C HIS A 91 6.98 8.57 6.07
N LEU A 92 8.16 8.44 6.71
CA LEU A 92 8.50 9.23 7.89
C LEU A 92 8.64 10.74 7.58
N LEU A 93 8.89 11.11 6.32
CA LEU A 93 8.98 12.51 5.91
C LEU A 93 7.62 13.23 5.97
N ASN A 94 6.51 12.50 6.08
CA ASN A 94 5.17 13.05 6.21
C ASN A 94 4.93 13.75 7.58
N VAL A 95 5.82 13.54 8.56
CA VAL A 95 5.76 14.19 9.89
C VAL A 95 5.63 15.72 9.82
N ASN A 96 6.28 16.35 8.85
CA ASN A 96 6.36 17.81 8.80
C ASN A 96 5.11 18.51 8.28
N SER A 97 4.15 17.77 7.70
CA SER A 97 3.03 18.40 7.01
C SER A 97 1.73 18.34 7.81
N TYR A 98 1.31 17.17 8.29
CA TYR A 98 -0.02 17.00 8.89
C TYR A 98 -0.07 15.90 9.96
N ALA A 99 1.00 15.11 10.15
CA ALA A 99 0.99 13.93 10.97
C ALA A 99 1.80 14.08 12.26
N THR A 100 1.33 13.47 13.35
CA THR A 100 2.12 13.24 14.56
C THR A 100 3.20 12.17 14.30
N TRP A 101 4.28 12.15 15.09
CA TRP A 101 5.30 11.11 15.00
C TRP A 101 4.72 9.69 15.10
N ASN A 102 3.75 9.49 16.00
CA ASN A 102 3.11 8.19 16.17
C ASN A 102 2.39 7.74 14.88
N TYR A 103 1.68 8.65 14.23
CA TYR A 103 1.02 8.35 12.96
C TYR A 103 2.02 8.07 11.84
N ALA A 104 3.09 8.86 11.73
CA ALA A 104 4.10 8.67 10.69
C ALA A 104 4.85 7.33 10.86
N ILE A 105 5.14 6.91 12.09
CA ILE A 105 5.74 5.60 12.38
C ILE A 105 4.78 4.49 11.97
N LEU A 106 3.49 4.58 12.35
CA LEU A 106 2.49 3.61 11.93
C LEU A 106 2.38 3.55 10.41
N GLN A 107 2.30 4.71 9.75
CA GLN A 107 2.23 4.80 8.28
C GLN A 107 3.47 4.16 7.63
N SER A 108 4.66 4.38 8.19
CA SER A 108 5.91 3.77 7.73
C SER A 108 5.87 2.23 7.80
N ILE A 109 5.35 1.68 8.90
CA ILE A 109 5.18 0.22 9.08
C ILE A 109 4.17 -0.33 8.07
N CYS A 110 3.03 0.35 7.92
CA CYS A 110 2.00 -0.04 6.93
C CYS A 110 2.56 0.03 5.50
N ALA A 111 3.27 1.11 5.16
CA ALA A 111 3.88 1.31 3.86
C ALA A 111 4.92 0.23 3.55
N PHE A 112 5.75 -0.17 4.53
CA PHE A 112 6.67 -1.30 4.38
C PHE A 112 5.93 -2.59 4.03
N ALA A 113 4.88 -2.94 4.76
CA ALA A 113 4.11 -4.16 4.52
C ALA A 113 3.39 -4.15 3.16
N VAL A 114 2.77 -3.02 2.81
CA VAL A 114 2.15 -2.81 1.48
C VAL A 114 3.21 -2.94 0.38
N SER A 115 4.40 -2.36 0.58
CA SER A 115 5.48 -2.39 -0.39
C SER A 115 6.00 -3.81 -0.64
N ILE A 116 6.15 -4.67 0.37
CA ILE A 116 6.48 -6.09 0.18
C ILE A 116 5.44 -6.77 -0.73
N ASN A 117 4.16 -6.53 -0.47
CA ASN A 117 3.08 -7.12 -1.23
C ASN A 117 3.06 -6.63 -2.69
N LEU A 118 3.20 -5.32 -2.92
CA LEU A 118 3.26 -4.73 -4.26
C LEU A 118 4.49 -5.20 -5.04
N SER A 119 5.64 -5.36 -4.37
CA SER A 119 6.84 -5.94 -4.99
C SER A 119 6.59 -7.37 -5.45
N ALA A 120 5.93 -8.19 -4.61
CA ALA A 120 5.55 -9.54 -4.98
C ALA A 120 4.56 -9.58 -6.17
N ILE A 121 3.55 -8.71 -6.17
CA ILE A 121 2.60 -8.56 -7.29
C ILE A 121 3.35 -8.19 -8.56
N PHE A 122 4.27 -7.21 -8.52
CA PHE A 122 5.04 -6.78 -9.67
C PHE A 122 5.93 -7.90 -10.23
N ILE A 123 6.70 -8.57 -9.37
CA ILE A 123 7.61 -9.65 -9.78
C ILE A 123 6.83 -10.78 -10.46
N LYS A 124 5.65 -11.12 -9.93
CA LYS A 124 4.81 -12.20 -10.46
C LYS A 124 4.02 -11.83 -11.71
N SER A 125 3.40 -10.66 -11.71
CA SER A 125 2.56 -10.22 -12.82
C SER A 125 3.35 -9.57 -13.94
N LYS A 126 4.55 -9.02 -13.63
CA LYS A 126 5.36 -8.13 -14.49
C LYS A 126 4.54 -6.92 -14.98
N SER A 127 3.50 -6.57 -14.25
CA SER A 127 2.57 -5.49 -14.59
C SER A 127 2.58 -4.41 -13.53
N LEU A 128 3.01 -3.23 -13.92
CA LEU A 128 2.96 -2.03 -13.07
C LEU A 128 1.51 -1.58 -12.82
N LEU A 129 0.61 -1.86 -13.77
CA LEU A 129 -0.79 -1.45 -13.68
C LEU A 129 -1.48 -2.00 -12.43
N TRP A 130 -1.24 -3.28 -12.07
CA TRP A 130 -1.79 -3.86 -10.85
C TRP A 130 -1.26 -3.18 -9.59
N CYS A 131 0.02 -2.82 -9.57
CA CYS A 131 0.61 -2.11 -8.44
C CYS A 131 -0.01 -0.72 -8.29
N VAL A 132 -0.13 0.03 -9.37
CA VAL A 132 -0.76 1.35 -9.38
C VAL A 132 -2.23 1.27 -8.96
N ALA A 133 -2.97 0.26 -9.44
CA ALA A 133 -4.39 0.09 -9.08
C ALA A 133 -4.56 -0.22 -7.58
N VAL A 134 -3.78 -1.15 -7.03
CA VAL A 134 -3.82 -1.49 -5.60
C VAL A 134 -3.41 -0.30 -4.75
N HIS A 135 -2.28 0.33 -5.07
CA HIS A 135 -1.74 1.45 -4.32
C HIS A 135 -2.67 2.68 -4.38
N GLY A 136 -3.12 3.03 -5.58
CA GLY A 136 -4.05 4.14 -5.78
C GLY A 136 -5.36 3.94 -5.00
N LEU A 137 -5.90 2.71 -4.96
CA LEU A 137 -7.09 2.40 -4.18
C LEU A 137 -6.86 2.55 -2.66
N ILE A 138 -5.68 2.14 -2.16
CA ILE A 138 -5.30 2.36 -0.76
C ILE A 138 -5.25 3.85 -0.46
N ASN A 139 -4.55 4.65 -1.29
CA ASN A 139 -4.46 6.10 -1.12
C ASN A 139 -5.84 6.78 -1.15
N MET A 140 -6.68 6.42 -2.13
CA MET A 140 -8.04 6.98 -2.26
C MET A 140 -8.90 6.75 -1.01
N THR A 141 -8.81 5.58 -0.41
CA THR A 141 -9.57 5.26 0.79
C THR A 141 -8.98 5.88 2.05
N SER A 142 -7.67 6.15 2.08
CA SER A 142 -6.99 6.84 3.18
C SER A 142 -7.34 8.32 3.25
N VAL A 143 -7.54 8.97 2.11
CA VAL A 143 -7.90 10.40 2.03
C VAL A 143 -9.16 10.72 2.84
N GLY A 144 -10.14 9.81 2.88
CA GLY A 144 -11.34 9.99 3.71
C GLY A 144 -11.05 10.16 5.21
N LEU A 145 -9.91 9.67 5.70
CA LEU A 145 -9.49 9.78 7.10
C LEU A 145 -8.79 11.12 7.39
N GLU A 146 -8.30 11.83 6.38
CA GLU A 146 -7.50 13.06 6.53
C GLU A 146 -8.35 14.35 6.46
N PHE A 147 -9.64 14.28 6.13
CA PHE A 147 -10.48 15.44 5.83
C PHE A 147 -10.96 16.28 7.01
N ASN A 148 -10.74 15.84 8.23
CA ASN A 148 -10.99 16.72 9.37
C ASN A 148 -9.75 17.57 9.64
N ASN A 149 -9.86 18.90 9.52
CA ASN A 149 -8.82 19.89 9.77
C ASN A 149 -8.19 19.84 11.18
N GLU A 150 -8.56 18.89 12.00
CA GLU A 150 -7.92 18.55 13.25
C GLU A 150 -6.87 17.46 12.99
N ARG A 151 -5.69 17.61 13.59
CA ARG A 151 -4.65 16.58 13.54
C ARG A 151 -5.28 15.23 13.85
N PHE A 152 -5.27 14.34 12.88
CA PHE A 152 -5.87 13.03 13.02
C PHE A 152 -5.16 12.26 14.14
N VAL A 153 -5.87 12.06 15.24
CA VAL A 153 -5.39 11.26 16.38
C VAL A 153 -6.09 9.92 16.32
N LEU A 154 -5.35 8.89 15.89
CA LEU A 154 -5.84 7.52 15.96
C LEU A 154 -6.04 7.10 17.42
N GLY A 155 -7.15 6.44 17.70
CA GLY A 155 -7.35 5.73 18.96
C GLY A 155 -6.54 4.42 18.99
N ASN A 156 -6.47 3.78 20.16
CA ASN A 156 -5.71 2.54 20.32
C ASN A 156 -6.24 1.40 19.44
N ILE A 157 -7.54 1.37 19.18
CA ILE A 157 -8.19 0.32 18.36
C ILE A 157 -7.77 0.45 16.90
N GLU A 158 -7.72 1.67 16.36
CA GLU A 158 -7.30 1.95 15.00
C GLU A 158 -5.84 1.54 14.77
N TYR A 159 -4.95 1.84 15.72
CA TYR A 159 -3.56 1.37 15.67
C TYR A 159 -3.49 -0.16 15.57
N VAL A 160 -4.25 -0.87 16.39
CA VAL A 160 -4.27 -2.34 16.37
C VAL A 160 -4.79 -2.86 15.04
N ILE A 161 -5.87 -2.28 14.49
CA ILE A 161 -6.44 -2.69 13.20
C ILE A 161 -5.41 -2.50 12.08
N PHE A 162 -4.75 -1.34 11.99
CA PHE A 162 -3.74 -1.09 10.95
C PHE A 162 -2.53 -2.03 11.07
N LEU A 163 -2.07 -2.31 12.28
CA LEU A 163 -0.97 -3.27 12.49
C LEU A 163 -1.38 -4.69 12.10
N LEU A 164 -2.60 -5.13 12.43
CA LEU A 164 -3.10 -6.45 12.03
C LEU A 164 -3.23 -6.58 10.51
N VAL A 165 -3.79 -5.56 9.85
CA VAL A 165 -3.91 -5.53 8.38
C VAL A 165 -2.51 -5.55 7.74
N SER A 166 -1.57 -4.75 8.26
CA SER A 166 -0.19 -4.73 7.78
C SER A 166 0.50 -6.07 7.93
N PHE A 167 0.28 -6.75 9.05
CA PHE A 167 0.83 -8.08 9.29
C PHE A 167 0.28 -9.12 8.29
N ILE A 168 -1.02 -9.06 7.99
CA ILE A 168 -1.63 -9.90 6.96
C ILE A 168 -1.00 -9.63 5.60
N TYR A 169 -0.82 -8.35 5.21
CA TYR A 169 -0.16 -7.99 3.96
C TYR A 169 1.27 -8.52 3.88
N LEU A 170 2.02 -8.41 4.97
CA LEU A 170 3.38 -8.93 5.05
C LEU A 170 3.42 -10.44 4.83
N ILE A 171 2.57 -11.20 5.53
CA ILE A 171 2.48 -12.65 5.38
C ILE A 171 2.17 -13.04 3.93
N TYR A 172 1.16 -12.39 3.32
CA TYR A 172 0.76 -12.70 1.95
C TYR A 172 1.85 -12.32 0.93
N GLY A 173 2.50 -11.18 1.10
CA GLY A 173 3.60 -10.75 0.23
C GLY A 173 4.79 -11.71 0.31
N VAL A 174 5.22 -12.08 1.53
CA VAL A 174 6.29 -13.05 1.75
C VAL A 174 5.94 -14.42 1.19
N LYS A 175 4.70 -14.90 1.43
CA LYS A 175 4.24 -16.16 0.86
C LYS A 175 4.29 -16.14 -0.66
N MET A 176 3.80 -15.08 -1.28
CA MET A 176 3.79 -14.92 -2.73
C MET A 176 5.21 -14.91 -3.31
N LEU A 177 6.18 -14.29 -2.62
CA LEU A 177 7.60 -14.31 -3.04
C LEU A 177 8.24 -15.68 -2.89
N ASN A 178 7.83 -16.47 -1.89
CA ASN A 178 8.38 -17.81 -1.65
C ASN A 178 7.78 -18.89 -2.57
N ASP A 179 6.54 -18.73 -3.03
CA ASP A 179 5.88 -19.73 -3.89
C ASP A 179 6.60 -19.94 -5.24
N ASP A 180 7.47 -19.00 -5.68
CA ASP A 180 8.31 -19.16 -6.88
C ASP A 180 9.56 -20.03 -6.66
N VAL A 181 10.02 -20.14 -5.42
CA VAL A 181 11.20 -20.96 -5.10
C VAL A 181 10.87 -22.46 -5.24
N MET A 182 9.59 -22.82 -5.16
CA MET A 182 9.14 -24.21 -5.21
C MET A 182 8.80 -24.69 -6.62
N GLU A 183 8.47 -23.78 -7.58
CA GLU A 183 8.14 -24.13 -8.96
C GLU A 183 9.34 -24.10 -9.93
N GLY A 184 10.49 -23.59 -9.50
CA GLY A 184 11.70 -23.39 -10.32
C GLY A 184 12.87 -24.36 -10.06
N ARG A 185 12.63 -25.49 -9.38
CA ARG A 185 13.64 -26.58 -9.19
C ARG A 185 13.18 -27.87 -9.80
#